data_e0cca9271ddacdfd6ef599deab9ee2ec
#
_entry.id   e0cca9271ddacdfd6ef599deab9ee2ec
#
_cell.length_a   1.000
_cell.length_b   1.000
_cell.length_c   1.000
_cell.angle_alpha   90.00
_cell.angle_beta   90.00
_cell.angle_gamma   90.00
#
_symmetry.space_group_name_H-M   'P 1'
#
loop_
_entity.id
_entity.type
_entity.pdbx_description
1 polymer ?
#
loop_
_entity_poly.entity_id
_entity_poly.type
_entity_poly.pdbx_seq_one_letter_code
_entity_poly.pdbx_strand_id
1 'polypeptide(L)'
;MKILQISNRVPWPLNEGGNIGIYNYTRAYSKLGHEVTLYCLDGAKHNTPLKEAYQELSKYAKVDIVSIDTDVKVLPALTHLLLNKSYNVTRFYNKEFEDKLIALLKGNKFDIVQIEGTFVGPYIGIVNQLHKGLLALRMHNVEFEIWERLAKNETNPLKKLYLNKLSKQLKAYETQLLKKVDIVVPVTDDDGEKFKEIDPTVRCLTIPA
;
A
#
# COMPACT_ATOMS: atom_id res chain seq x y z
N MET A 1 -1.05 2.81 -22.33
CA MET A 1 -1.99 2.96 -21.19
C MET A 1 -1.47 4.05 -20.26
N LYS A 2 -2.38 4.67 -19.52
CA LYS A 2 -2.05 5.60 -18.43
C LYS A 2 -2.23 4.87 -17.10
N ILE A 3 -1.16 4.78 -16.33
CA ILE A 3 -1.12 4.00 -15.07
C ILE A 3 -0.82 4.95 -13.91
N LEU A 4 -1.64 4.90 -12.87
CA LEU A 4 -1.39 5.57 -11.59
C LEU A 4 -0.95 4.52 -10.57
N GLN A 5 0.26 4.65 -10.05
CA GLN A 5 0.74 3.87 -8.91
C GLN A 5 0.62 4.73 -7.65
N ILE A 6 -0.06 4.22 -6.62
CA ILE A 6 -0.23 4.89 -5.32
C ILE A 6 0.53 4.09 -4.27
N SER A 7 1.53 4.69 -3.63
CA SER A 7 2.41 4.01 -2.69
C SER A 7 2.47 4.69 -1.32
N ASN A 8 2.61 3.88 -0.27
CA ASN A 8 2.82 4.36 1.11
C ASN A 8 4.27 4.77 1.39
N ARG A 9 5.16 4.69 0.37
CA ARG A 9 6.56 5.07 0.47
C ARG A 9 7.09 5.53 -0.88
N VAL A 10 8.16 6.32 -0.84
CA VAL A 10 8.94 6.65 -2.02
C VAL A 10 9.86 5.46 -2.33
N PRO A 11 9.85 4.87 -3.55
CA PRO A 11 10.65 3.68 -3.87
C PRO A 11 12.13 4.03 -4.17
N TRP A 12 12.75 4.80 -3.29
CA TRP A 12 14.14 5.20 -3.34
C TRP A 12 14.66 5.54 -1.93
N PRO A 13 15.90 5.15 -1.56
CA PRO A 13 16.87 4.33 -2.32
C PRO A 13 16.46 2.85 -2.42
N LEU A 14 17.13 2.10 -3.31
CA LEU A 14 16.84 0.68 -3.58
C LEU A 14 17.50 -0.27 -2.56
N ASN A 15 17.28 -0.02 -1.29
CA ASN A 15 17.87 -0.76 -0.16
C ASN A 15 16.89 -1.70 0.56
N GLU A 16 15.61 -1.67 0.17
CA GLU A 16 14.55 -2.52 0.73
C GLU A 16 13.77 -3.20 -0.38
N GLY A 17 13.33 -4.45 -0.15
CA GLY A 17 12.59 -5.23 -1.15
C GLY A 17 11.32 -4.54 -1.65
N GLY A 18 10.60 -3.85 -0.77
CA GLY A 18 9.42 -3.06 -1.16
C GLY A 18 9.76 -1.92 -2.14
N ASN A 19 10.85 -1.17 -1.88
CA ASN A 19 11.32 -0.11 -2.75
C ASN A 19 11.75 -0.66 -4.11
N ILE A 20 12.52 -1.75 -4.11
CA ILE A 20 12.99 -2.42 -5.33
C ILE A 20 11.80 -2.87 -6.17
N GLY A 21 10.82 -3.51 -5.54
CA GLY A 21 9.65 -4.00 -6.23
C GLY A 21 8.83 -2.87 -6.89
N ILE A 22 8.51 -1.79 -6.16
CA ILE A 22 7.75 -0.65 -6.71
C ILE A 22 8.53 0.01 -7.85
N TYR A 23 9.83 0.25 -7.65
CA TYR A 23 10.73 0.83 -8.66
C TYR A 23 10.76 -0.01 -9.94
N ASN A 24 10.93 -1.34 -9.82
CA ASN A 24 10.99 -2.24 -10.96
C ASN A 24 9.69 -2.20 -11.77
N TYR A 25 8.54 -2.16 -11.12
CA TYR A 25 7.25 -2.04 -11.80
C TYR A 25 7.12 -0.69 -12.52
N THR A 26 7.42 0.42 -11.85
CA THR A 26 7.40 1.76 -12.45
C THR A 26 8.26 1.81 -13.70
N ARG A 27 9.50 1.29 -13.60
CA ARG A 27 10.44 1.21 -14.71
C ARG A 27 9.96 0.29 -15.83
N ALA A 28 9.39 -0.88 -15.49
CA ALA A 28 8.89 -1.83 -16.47
C ALA A 28 7.72 -1.25 -17.26
N TYR A 29 6.75 -0.64 -16.59
CA TYR A 29 5.63 0.02 -17.27
C TYR A 29 6.10 1.12 -18.22
N SER A 30 7.04 1.96 -17.80
CA SER A 30 7.62 2.99 -18.64
C SER A 30 8.33 2.40 -19.86
N LYS A 31 9.14 1.34 -19.68
CA LYS A 31 9.83 0.66 -20.78
C LYS A 31 8.88 -0.02 -21.78
N LEU A 32 7.70 -0.42 -21.33
CA LEU A 32 6.63 -0.95 -22.18
C LEU A 32 5.84 0.15 -22.90
N GLY A 33 6.25 1.42 -22.77
CA GLY A 33 5.62 2.56 -23.42
C GLY A 33 4.35 3.06 -22.75
N HIS A 34 4.14 2.79 -21.48
CA HIS A 34 3.01 3.30 -20.71
C HIS A 34 3.35 4.65 -20.06
N GLU A 35 2.37 5.54 -19.95
CA GLU A 35 2.48 6.76 -19.18
C GLU A 35 2.25 6.45 -17.71
N VAL A 36 3.29 6.57 -16.89
CA VAL A 36 3.21 6.26 -15.46
C VAL A 36 3.16 7.55 -14.64
N THR A 37 2.23 7.60 -13.70
CA THR A 37 2.21 8.57 -12.61
C THR A 37 2.45 7.81 -11.31
N LEU A 38 3.51 8.18 -10.59
CA LEU A 38 3.87 7.60 -9.29
C LEU A 38 3.52 8.61 -8.20
N TYR A 39 2.53 8.28 -7.38
CA TYR A 39 2.02 9.12 -6.30
C TYR A 39 2.32 8.49 -4.95
N CYS A 40 3.20 9.11 -4.17
CA CYS A 40 3.78 8.51 -2.96
C CYS A 40 3.50 9.32 -1.71
N LEU A 41 3.28 8.60 -0.60
CA LEU A 41 3.51 9.12 0.74
C LEU A 41 5.01 9.01 1.07
N ASP A 42 5.55 10.02 1.76
CA ASP A 42 6.88 9.97 2.35
C ASP A 42 6.77 10.08 3.87
N GLY A 43 6.96 8.96 4.54
CA GLY A 43 6.96 8.92 6.01
C GLY A 43 8.31 9.36 6.56
N ALA A 44 8.32 10.23 7.56
CA ALA A 44 9.52 10.80 8.19
C ALA A 44 10.60 9.77 8.60
N LYS A 45 10.20 8.53 8.86
CA LYS A 45 11.12 7.44 9.23
C LYS A 45 12.07 6.99 8.12
N HIS A 46 11.71 7.24 6.87
CA HIS A 46 12.49 6.72 5.73
C HIS A 46 13.68 7.60 5.37
N ASN A 47 13.77 8.85 5.90
CA ASN A 47 14.81 9.82 5.56
C ASN A 47 15.14 9.83 4.07
N THR A 48 14.09 9.81 3.24
CA THR A 48 14.22 9.67 1.80
C THR A 48 15.03 10.83 1.23
N PRO A 49 16.10 10.59 0.48
CA PRO A 49 16.83 11.65 -0.21
C PRO A 49 15.99 12.16 -1.39
N LEU A 50 14.99 13.01 -1.11
CA LEU A 50 13.95 13.42 -2.07
C LEU A 50 14.51 13.96 -3.38
N LYS A 51 15.60 14.75 -3.34
CA LYS A 51 16.23 15.28 -4.55
C LYS A 51 16.71 14.16 -5.48
N GLU A 52 17.40 13.17 -4.92
CA GLU A 52 17.89 12.01 -5.68
C GLU A 52 16.73 11.13 -6.15
N ALA A 53 15.71 10.92 -5.27
CA ALA A 53 14.51 10.18 -5.59
C ALA A 53 13.78 10.79 -6.79
N TYR A 54 13.55 12.11 -6.78
CA TYR A 54 12.96 12.81 -7.94
C TYR A 54 13.80 12.66 -9.20
N GLN A 55 15.12 12.83 -9.11
CA GLN A 55 16.02 12.69 -10.27
C GLN A 55 15.96 11.29 -10.89
N GLU A 56 15.91 10.25 -10.05
CA GLU A 56 15.88 8.87 -10.53
C GLU A 56 14.51 8.47 -11.05
N LEU A 57 13.46 8.70 -10.26
CA LEU A 57 12.11 8.23 -10.56
C LEU A 57 11.49 8.99 -11.75
N SER A 58 11.83 10.27 -11.94
CA SER A 58 11.33 11.07 -13.07
C SER A 58 11.83 10.60 -14.43
N LYS A 59 12.81 9.70 -14.48
CA LYS A 59 13.21 9.02 -15.72
C LYS A 59 12.11 8.09 -16.26
N TYR A 60 11.20 7.65 -15.40
CA TYR A 60 10.22 6.60 -15.70
C TYR A 60 8.77 7.01 -15.44
N ALA A 61 8.53 8.02 -14.62
CA ALA A 61 7.18 8.41 -14.22
C ALA A 61 7.06 9.91 -13.97
N LYS A 62 5.83 10.43 -14.01
CA LYS A 62 5.50 11.69 -13.33
C LYS A 62 5.45 11.39 -11.84
N VAL A 63 6.25 12.08 -11.03
CA VAL A 63 6.38 11.79 -9.60
C VAL A 63 5.74 12.91 -8.79
N ASP A 64 4.89 12.54 -7.84
CA ASP A 64 4.36 13.46 -6.83
C ASP A 64 4.47 12.80 -5.45
N ILE A 65 5.01 13.52 -4.47
CA ILE A 65 5.31 13.02 -3.14
C ILE A 65 4.69 13.94 -2.11
N VAL A 66 4.00 13.36 -1.15
CA VAL A 66 3.45 14.07 0.01
C VAL A 66 4.08 13.53 1.28
N SER A 67 4.76 14.39 2.01
CA SER A 67 5.37 14.03 3.29
C SER A 67 4.31 13.94 4.38
N ILE A 68 4.40 12.90 5.21
CA ILE A 68 3.47 12.65 6.32
C ILE A 68 4.20 12.25 7.59
N ASP A 69 3.60 12.60 8.72
CA ASP A 69 4.01 12.05 10.02
C ASP A 69 3.34 10.69 10.24
N THR A 70 4.12 9.62 10.15
CA THR A 70 3.68 8.24 10.39
C THR A 70 4.12 7.71 11.75
N ASP A 71 4.54 8.56 12.67
CA ASP A 71 4.98 8.13 14.00
C ASP A 71 3.84 7.49 14.79
N VAL A 72 4.21 6.45 15.55
CA VAL A 72 3.24 5.76 16.40
C VAL A 72 2.94 6.62 17.62
N LYS A 73 1.71 7.14 17.68
CA LYS A 73 1.21 7.92 18.82
C LYS A 73 0.43 6.98 19.76
N VAL A 74 0.85 6.89 21.02
CA VAL A 74 0.32 5.90 21.98
C VAL A 74 -1.20 6.07 22.22
N LEU A 75 -1.68 7.29 22.43
CA LEU A 75 -3.11 7.55 22.70
C LEU A 75 -3.99 7.16 21.50
N PRO A 76 -3.71 7.61 20.25
CA PRO A 76 -4.45 7.13 19.08
C PRO A 76 -4.36 5.62 18.88
N ALA A 77 -3.21 5.00 19.15
CA ALA A 77 -3.05 3.54 19.02
C ALA A 77 -4.00 2.80 19.98
N LEU A 78 -4.11 3.24 21.24
CA LEU A 78 -5.01 2.66 22.22
C LEU A 78 -6.50 2.87 21.86
N THR A 79 -6.87 4.06 21.41
CA THR A 79 -8.26 4.31 20.99
C THR A 79 -8.66 3.46 19.79
N HIS A 80 -7.79 3.31 18.80
CA HIS A 80 -8.05 2.44 17.64
C HIS A 80 -8.12 0.97 18.03
N LEU A 81 -7.32 0.55 19.02
CA LEU A 81 -7.37 -0.81 19.57
C LEU A 81 -8.77 -1.10 20.18
N LEU A 82 -9.36 -0.14 20.89
CA LEU A 82 -10.68 -0.25 21.49
C LEU A 82 -11.80 -0.22 20.43
N LEU A 83 -11.65 0.60 19.39
CA LEU A 83 -12.61 0.75 18.30
C LEU A 83 -12.53 -0.34 17.21
N ASN A 84 -11.70 -1.37 17.40
CA ASN A 84 -11.44 -2.42 16.41
C ASN A 84 -10.99 -1.90 15.02
N LYS A 85 -10.31 -0.75 15.00
CA LYS A 85 -9.70 -0.19 13.78
C LYS A 85 -8.19 -0.47 13.76
N SER A 86 -7.66 -0.83 12.59
CA SER A 86 -6.21 -1.02 12.45
C SER A 86 -5.48 0.33 12.47
N TYR A 87 -4.90 0.69 13.60
CA TYR A 87 -4.06 1.89 13.70
C TYR A 87 -2.87 1.85 12.74
N ASN A 88 -2.34 0.66 12.48
CA ASN A 88 -1.24 0.46 11.53
C ASN A 88 -1.58 0.94 10.13
N VAL A 89 -2.86 0.92 9.76
CA VAL A 89 -3.35 1.40 8.46
C VAL A 89 -3.77 2.86 8.54
N THR A 90 -4.57 3.22 9.56
CA THR A 90 -5.16 4.56 9.65
C THR A 90 -4.14 5.67 9.83
N ARG A 91 -2.95 5.38 10.40
CA ARG A 91 -1.85 6.36 10.53
C ARG A 91 -1.27 6.82 9.18
N PHE A 92 -1.53 6.10 8.10
CA PHE A 92 -1.15 6.49 6.74
C PHE A 92 -2.19 7.36 6.04
N TYR A 93 -3.33 7.64 6.69
CA TYR A 93 -4.28 8.59 6.15
C TYR A 93 -3.80 10.02 6.36
N ASN A 94 -3.77 10.78 5.27
CA ASN A 94 -3.43 12.20 5.25
C ASN A 94 -4.41 12.94 4.34
N LYS A 95 -4.99 14.02 4.84
CA LYS A 95 -6.00 14.78 4.12
C LYS A 95 -5.45 15.50 2.89
N GLU A 96 -4.24 16.04 2.97
CA GLU A 96 -3.58 16.69 1.84
C GLU A 96 -3.34 15.69 0.69
N PHE A 97 -2.87 14.47 1.05
CA PHE A 97 -2.71 13.40 0.08
C PHE A 97 -4.04 13.03 -0.59
N GLU A 98 -5.11 12.90 0.18
CA GLU A 98 -6.44 12.61 -0.35
C GLU A 98 -6.92 13.71 -1.31
N ASP A 99 -6.79 14.99 -0.92
CA ASP A 99 -7.24 16.11 -1.74
C ASP A 99 -6.48 16.21 -3.08
N LYS A 100 -5.16 16.00 -3.04
CA LYS A 100 -4.33 15.93 -4.24
C LYS A 100 -4.69 14.71 -5.10
N LEU A 101 -4.94 13.53 -4.48
CA LEU A 101 -5.40 12.34 -5.20
C LEU A 101 -6.73 12.58 -5.91
N ILE A 102 -7.68 13.25 -5.25
CA ILE A 102 -8.97 13.63 -5.85
C ILE A 102 -8.74 14.54 -7.07
N ALA A 103 -7.88 15.55 -6.95
CA ALA A 103 -7.56 16.44 -8.05
C ALA A 103 -6.90 15.69 -9.20
N LEU A 104 -5.98 14.77 -8.90
CA LEU A 104 -5.29 13.94 -9.89
C LEU A 104 -6.26 13.03 -10.66
N LEU A 105 -7.18 12.36 -9.95
CA LEU A 105 -8.18 11.46 -10.54
C LEU A 105 -9.24 12.22 -11.36
N LYS A 106 -9.62 13.43 -10.95
CA LYS A 106 -10.56 14.28 -11.70
C LYS A 106 -9.92 14.90 -12.94
N GLY A 107 -8.63 15.25 -12.86
CA GLY A 107 -7.89 15.88 -13.94
C GLY A 107 -7.35 14.92 -15.01
N ASN A 108 -7.35 13.61 -14.72
CA ASN A 108 -6.75 12.60 -15.60
C ASN A 108 -7.64 11.36 -15.68
N LYS A 109 -7.66 10.74 -16.86
CA LYS A 109 -8.23 9.40 -17.04
C LYS A 109 -7.09 8.39 -17.03
N PHE A 110 -7.08 7.52 -16.04
CA PHE A 110 -6.17 6.39 -15.96
C PHE A 110 -6.87 5.12 -16.45
N ASP A 111 -6.13 4.27 -17.15
CA ASP A 111 -6.60 2.94 -17.55
C ASP A 111 -6.49 1.97 -16.36
N ILE A 112 -5.43 2.13 -15.57
CA ILE A 112 -5.15 1.31 -14.39
C ILE A 112 -4.77 2.23 -13.23
N VAL A 113 -5.36 1.97 -12.06
CA VAL A 113 -4.85 2.44 -10.77
C VAL A 113 -4.31 1.26 -10.00
N GLN A 114 -3.04 1.29 -9.64
CA GLN A 114 -2.37 0.27 -8.85
C GLN A 114 -2.08 0.79 -7.45
N ILE A 115 -2.61 0.10 -6.46
CA ILE A 115 -2.39 0.36 -5.03
C ILE A 115 -1.21 -0.50 -4.58
N GLU A 116 -0.19 0.10 -3.98
CA GLU A 116 1.02 -0.58 -3.51
C GLU A 116 0.90 -0.94 -2.03
N GLY A 117 0.38 -2.13 -1.76
CA GLY A 117 0.25 -2.70 -0.43
C GLY A 117 -0.94 -2.21 0.38
N THR A 118 -1.06 -2.76 1.57
CA THR A 118 -2.19 -2.60 2.51
C THR A 118 -2.31 -1.16 3.05
N PHE A 119 -1.19 -0.46 3.22
CA PHE A 119 -1.17 0.80 3.99
C PHE A 119 -1.68 2.03 3.24
N VAL A 120 -1.82 1.98 1.92
CA VAL A 120 -2.53 2.99 1.12
C VAL A 120 -4.00 2.65 0.87
N GLY A 121 -4.46 1.55 1.46
CA GLY A 121 -5.85 1.12 1.42
C GLY A 121 -6.90 2.14 1.92
N PRO A 122 -6.62 3.08 2.84
CA PRO A 122 -7.56 4.13 3.21
C PRO A 122 -8.09 4.95 2.02
N TYR A 123 -7.33 5.04 0.93
CA TYR A 123 -7.69 5.83 -0.26
C TYR A 123 -8.51 5.06 -1.30
N ILE A 124 -8.65 3.73 -1.16
CA ILE A 124 -9.40 2.90 -2.13
C ILE A 124 -10.86 3.36 -2.28
N GLY A 125 -11.48 3.85 -1.20
CA GLY A 125 -12.84 4.35 -1.27
C GLY A 125 -13.00 5.50 -2.28
N ILE A 126 -12.09 6.47 -2.24
CA ILE A 126 -12.12 7.60 -3.18
C ILE A 126 -11.71 7.20 -4.59
N VAL A 127 -10.76 6.25 -4.71
CA VAL A 127 -10.39 5.70 -6.02
C VAL A 127 -11.58 5.04 -6.68
N ASN A 128 -12.32 4.19 -5.97
CA ASN A 128 -13.53 3.52 -6.51
C ASN A 128 -14.65 4.49 -6.92
N GLN A 129 -14.74 5.65 -6.27
CA GLN A 129 -15.73 6.67 -6.65
C GLN A 129 -15.36 7.39 -7.95
N LEU A 130 -14.09 7.67 -8.15
CA LEU A 130 -13.61 8.58 -9.20
C LEU A 130 -12.97 7.86 -10.40
N HIS A 131 -12.41 6.66 -10.18
CA HIS A 131 -11.78 5.85 -11.21
C HIS A 131 -12.76 4.86 -11.82
N LYS A 132 -12.68 4.64 -13.15
CA LYS A 132 -13.56 3.74 -13.90
C LYS A 132 -12.82 2.66 -14.67
N GLY A 133 -11.49 2.68 -14.63
CA GLY A 133 -10.63 1.64 -15.21
C GLY A 133 -10.36 0.50 -14.22
N LEU A 134 -9.33 -0.28 -14.48
CA LEU A 134 -8.92 -1.40 -13.63
C LEU A 134 -8.28 -0.90 -12.32
N LEU A 135 -8.77 -1.37 -11.19
CA LEU A 135 -8.16 -1.16 -9.88
C LEU A 135 -7.42 -2.42 -9.42
N ALA A 136 -6.10 -2.35 -9.40
CA ALA A 136 -5.23 -3.43 -8.96
C ALA A 136 -4.68 -3.15 -7.56
N LEU A 137 -4.63 -4.19 -6.73
CA LEU A 137 -3.97 -4.17 -5.43
C LEU A 137 -2.72 -5.05 -5.49
N ARG A 138 -1.55 -4.44 -5.52
CA ARG A 138 -0.30 -5.18 -5.46
C ARG A 138 0.08 -5.43 -4.01
N MET A 139 0.15 -6.71 -3.63
CA MET A 139 0.46 -7.12 -2.27
C MET A 139 1.89 -7.62 -2.18
N HIS A 140 2.70 -6.92 -1.37
CA HIS A 140 4.10 -7.27 -1.15
C HIS A 140 4.25 -8.46 -0.20
N ASN A 141 3.29 -8.62 0.72
CA ASN A 141 3.19 -9.69 1.71
C ASN A 141 1.73 -9.87 2.11
N VAL A 142 1.44 -10.95 2.79
CA VAL A 142 0.24 -11.08 3.63
C VAL A 142 0.55 -10.42 4.98
N GLU A 143 0.20 -9.14 5.11
CA GLU A 143 0.67 -8.30 6.23
C GLU A 143 0.24 -8.82 7.60
N PHE A 144 -1.00 -9.31 7.75
CA PHE A 144 -1.45 -9.82 9.05
C PHE A 144 -0.64 -11.03 9.52
N GLU A 145 -0.11 -11.87 8.63
CA GLU A 145 0.74 -13.01 9.01
C GLU A 145 2.08 -12.58 9.60
N ILE A 146 2.63 -11.45 9.14
CA ILE A 146 3.85 -10.88 9.74
C ILE A 146 3.59 -10.59 11.21
N TRP A 147 2.46 -9.97 11.53
CA TRP A 147 2.07 -9.65 12.90
C TRP A 147 1.70 -10.89 13.73
N GLU A 148 1.10 -11.90 13.10
CA GLU A 148 0.87 -13.20 13.76
C GLU A 148 2.18 -13.88 14.17
N ARG A 149 3.17 -13.88 13.26
CA ARG A 149 4.51 -14.43 13.55
C ARG A 149 5.22 -13.65 14.66
N LEU A 150 5.13 -12.32 14.64
CA LEU A 150 5.67 -11.48 15.72
C LEU A 150 4.99 -11.77 17.06
N ALA A 151 3.68 -11.89 17.09
CA ALA A 151 2.93 -12.25 18.28
C ALA A 151 3.28 -13.64 18.82
N LYS A 152 3.46 -14.62 17.93
CA LYS A 152 3.83 -16.00 18.30
C LYS A 152 5.19 -16.05 19.00
N ASN A 153 6.15 -15.26 18.53
CA ASN A 153 7.52 -15.23 19.04
C ASN A 153 7.71 -14.27 20.23
N GLU A 154 6.69 -13.48 20.57
CA GLU A 154 6.77 -12.54 21.70
C GLU A 154 6.66 -13.28 23.05
N THR A 155 7.57 -12.99 23.96
CA THR A 155 7.64 -13.58 25.29
C THR A 155 6.87 -12.79 26.35
N ASN A 156 6.77 -11.47 26.18
CA ASN A 156 6.00 -10.63 27.11
C ASN A 156 4.50 -10.84 26.88
N PRO A 157 3.73 -11.31 27.87
CA PRO A 157 2.33 -11.68 27.70
C PRO A 157 1.42 -10.49 27.31
N LEU A 158 1.67 -9.31 27.85
CA LEU A 158 0.88 -8.11 27.51
C LEU A 158 1.15 -7.67 26.08
N LYS A 159 2.40 -7.66 25.67
CA LYS A 159 2.78 -7.32 24.30
C LYS A 159 2.29 -8.36 23.30
N LYS A 160 2.34 -9.66 23.66
CA LYS A 160 1.79 -10.75 22.86
C LYS A 160 0.27 -10.57 22.63
N LEU A 161 -0.48 -10.25 23.71
CA LEU A 161 -1.91 -9.98 23.59
C LEU A 161 -2.20 -8.80 22.66
N TYR A 162 -1.43 -7.72 22.78
CA TYR A 162 -1.52 -6.55 21.91
C TYR A 162 -1.26 -6.89 20.44
N LEU A 163 -0.16 -7.60 20.14
CA LEU A 163 0.21 -8.02 18.79
C LEU A 163 -0.84 -8.94 18.17
N ASN A 164 -1.38 -9.90 18.94
CA ASN A 164 -2.47 -10.76 18.47
C ASN A 164 -3.73 -9.96 18.10
N LYS A 165 -4.06 -8.92 18.87
CA LYS A 165 -5.20 -8.07 18.52
C LYS A 165 -4.94 -7.25 17.27
N LEU A 166 -3.74 -6.68 17.12
CA LEU A 166 -3.34 -5.97 15.91
C LEU A 166 -3.41 -6.86 14.66
N SER A 167 -2.88 -8.07 14.74
CA SER A 167 -2.94 -9.03 13.63
C SER A 167 -4.39 -9.32 13.23
N LYS A 168 -5.29 -9.61 14.19
CA LYS A 168 -6.72 -9.83 13.91
C LYS A 168 -7.40 -8.64 13.25
N GLN A 169 -7.09 -7.42 13.72
CA GLN A 169 -7.62 -6.18 13.12
C GLN A 169 -7.11 -6.01 11.68
N LEU A 170 -5.83 -6.30 11.45
CA LEU A 170 -5.23 -6.19 10.12
C LEU A 170 -5.78 -7.25 9.18
N LYS A 171 -5.97 -8.49 9.65
CA LYS A 171 -6.61 -9.56 8.87
C LYS A 171 -8.01 -9.17 8.41
N ALA A 172 -8.84 -8.67 9.33
CA ALA A 172 -10.19 -8.20 9.00
C ALA A 172 -10.15 -7.05 7.98
N TYR A 173 -9.18 -6.14 8.10
CA TYR A 173 -9.00 -5.05 7.17
C TYR A 173 -8.57 -5.53 5.78
N GLU A 174 -7.56 -6.39 5.68
CA GLU A 174 -7.10 -6.96 4.40
C GLU A 174 -8.20 -7.75 3.71
N THR A 175 -8.95 -8.58 4.45
CA THR A 175 -10.12 -9.30 3.90
C THR A 175 -11.13 -8.34 3.25
N GLN A 176 -11.38 -7.18 3.88
CA GLN A 176 -12.28 -6.17 3.30
C GLN A 176 -11.65 -5.46 2.10
N LEU A 177 -10.33 -5.30 2.10
CA LEU A 177 -9.59 -4.64 1.04
C LEU A 177 -9.65 -5.45 -0.26
N LEU A 178 -9.49 -6.78 -0.17
CA LEU A 178 -9.58 -7.70 -1.31
C LEU A 178 -10.89 -7.53 -2.09
N LYS A 179 -12.00 -7.27 -1.38
CA LYS A 179 -13.35 -7.10 -1.98
C LYS A 179 -13.57 -5.77 -2.68
N LYS A 180 -12.61 -4.85 -2.59
CA LYS A 180 -12.74 -3.48 -3.11
C LYS A 180 -11.92 -3.24 -4.37
N VAL A 181 -11.29 -4.27 -4.90
CA VAL A 181 -10.39 -4.18 -6.06
C VAL A 181 -10.80 -5.19 -7.13
N ASP A 182 -10.44 -4.93 -8.37
CA ASP A 182 -10.76 -5.82 -9.48
C ASP A 182 -9.81 -7.02 -9.55
N ILE A 183 -8.56 -6.83 -9.12
CA ILE A 183 -7.52 -7.85 -9.13
C ILE A 183 -6.49 -7.61 -8.02
N VAL A 184 -6.03 -8.70 -7.43
CA VAL A 184 -4.90 -8.73 -6.50
C VAL A 184 -3.67 -9.25 -7.22
N VAL A 185 -2.54 -8.57 -7.02
CA VAL A 185 -1.26 -8.93 -7.64
C VAL A 185 -0.25 -9.27 -6.53
N PRO A 186 -0.24 -10.51 -6.04
CA PRO A 186 0.76 -10.97 -5.07
C PRO A 186 2.14 -11.12 -5.72
N VAL A 187 3.18 -11.08 -4.88
CA VAL A 187 4.58 -11.25 -5.32
C VAL A 187 4.95 -12.73 -5.44
N THR A 188 4.29 -13.60 -4.67
CA THR A 188 4.52 -15.05 -4.67
C THR A 188 3.21 -15.81 -4.89
N ASP A 189 3.30 -17.02 -5.46
CA ASP A 189 2.13 -17.89 -5.61
C ASP A 189 1.58 -18.33 -4.25
N ASP A 190 2.44 -18.56 -3.26
CA ASP A 190 2.04 -18.90 -1.89
C ASP A 190 1.16 -17.81 -1.27
N ASP A 191 1.51 -16.53 -1.46
CA ASP A 191 0.67 -15.42 -0.99
C ASP A 191 -0.64 -15.34 -1.80
N GLY A 192 -0.59 -15.65 -3.09
CA GLY A 192 -1.78 -15.73 -3.96
C GLY A 192 -2.78 -16.79 -3.48
N GLU A 193 -2.31 -17.97 -3.13
CA GLU A 193 -3.16 -19.04 -2.57
C GLU A 193 -3.77 -18.62 -1.23
N LYS A 194 -3.01 -17.97 -0.35
CA LYS A 194 -3.54 -17.46 0.92
C LYS A 194 -4.64 -16.42 0.72
N PHE A 195 -4.52 -15.52 -0.26
CA PHE A 195 -5.59 -14.58 -0.57
C PHE A 195 -6.85 -15.29 -1.10
N LYS A 196 -6.71 -16.35 -1.88
CA LYS A 196 -7.82 -17.20 -2.32
C LYS A 196 -8.45 -17.99 -1.16
N GLU A 197 -7.66 -18.42 -0.18
CA GLU A 197 -8.19 -19.04 1.05
C GLU A 197 -9.03 -18.05 1.88
N ILE A 198 -8.62 -16.78 1.92
CA ILE A 198 -9.34 -15.71 2.62
C ILE A 198 -10.64 -15.35 1.88
N ASP A 199 -10.57 -15.23 0.56
CA ASP A 199 -11.72 -14.94 -0.30
C ASP A 199 -11.58 -15.72 -1.62
N PRO A 200 -12.32 -16.84 -1.78
CA PRO A 200 -12.26 -17.65 -3.00
C PRO A 200 -12.71 -16.93 -4.28
N THR A 201 -13.36 -15.77 -4.14
CA THR A 201 -13.84 -14.98 -5.29
C THR A 201 -12.78 -14.00 -5.81
N VAL A 202 -11.69 -13.82 -5.08
CA VAL A 202 -10.64 -12.86 -5.45
C VAL A 202 -9.93 -13.30 -6.73
N ARG A 203 -9.77 -12.36 -7.65
CA ARG A 203 -8.94 -12.58 -8.85
C ARG A 203 -7.49 -12.29 -8.50
N CYS A 204 -6.63 -13.29 -8.60
CA CYS A 204 -5.20 -13.16 -8.35
C CYS A 204 -4.41 -13.39 -9.64
N LEU A 205 -3.39 -12.56 -9.83
CA LEU A 205 -2.37 -12.73 -10.85
C LEU A 205 -1.01 -12.50 -10.19
N THR A 206 -0.27 -13.57 -9.96
CA THR A 206 1.08 -13.48 -9.36
C THR A 206 2.05 -12.86 -10.34
N ILE A 207 2.72 -11.80 -9.91
CA ILE A 207 3.80 -11.18 -10.67
C ILE A 207 4.97 -10.91 -9.70
N PRO A 208 6.11 -11.59 -9.85
CA PRO A 208 7.30 -11.39 -8.99
C PRO A 208 7.83 -9.97 -9.02
N ALA A 209 8.61 -9.59 -7.96
CA ALA A 209 9.19 -8.25 -7.81
C ALA A 209 10.47 -8.05 -8.64
#